data_3f396dfd9ab19666128cce32b2d7d6e4
#
_entry.id   3f396dfd9ab19666128cce32b2d7d6e4
#
_cell.length_a   1.000
_cell.length_b   1.000
_cell.length_c   1.000
_cell.angle_alpha   90.00
_cell.angle_beta   90.00
_cell.angle_gamma   90.00
#
_symmetry.space_group_name_H-M   'P 1'
#
loop_
_entity.id
_entity.type
_entity.pdbx_description
1 polymer ?
#
loop_
_entity_poly.entity_id
_entity_poly.type
_entity_poly.pdbx_seq_one_letter_code
_entity_poly.pdbx_strand_id
1 'polypeptide(L)'
;MNEMADGVKTKLTQRIKARKVTAPQARAFSVHLLTASGSFLAFLSIVAASDGRYTAMWWWLGLALFVDGIDGPIARKLEVKYVLPNWSGEMLDNIIDYVTYVLIPAFALYQSGFMGTYLSFISGAIIVVSSAIYYADTGMKTKENFFKGFPVVWNMVVFTLFIVKPGEWVAFATVVVSAILSFLPINFLHPVRVVRLRPLNLTVFLLWCACGAIALYYMLDAPLWVRVGISVTGLYIYFIGAIMQFFPGLGRTAAVIAAEKAATAKKNGVAS
;
A
#
# COMPACT_ATOMS: atom_id res chain seq x y z
N MET A 1 -13.69 -51.76 -23.24
CA MET A 1 -12.62 -50.98 -22.54
C MET A 1 -11.99 -49.92 -23.45
N ASN A 2 -11.84 -50.13 -24.80
CA ASN A 2 -11.27 -49.14 -25.72
C ASN A 2 -12.19 -47.93 -26.03
N GLU A 3 -13.50 -48.12 -26.14
CA GLU A 3 -14.42 -46.97 -26.42
C GLU A 3 -14.53 -45.95 -25.30
N MET A 4 -14.45 -46.40 -24.06
CA MET A 4 -14.42 -45.46 -22.89
C MET A 4 -13.12 -44.65 -22.88
N ALA A 5 -11.98 -45.24 -23.22
CA ALA A 5 -10.68 -44.55 -23.27
C ALA A 5 -10.64 -43.49 -24.38
N ASP A 6 -11.23 -43.77 -25.54
CA ASP A 6 -11.31 -42.83 -26.65
C ASP A 6 -12.30 -41.69 -26.39
N GLY A 7 -13.43 -41.95 -25.71
CA GLY A 7 -14.33 -40.91 -25.28
C GLY A 7 -13.73 -39.94 -24.25
N VAL A 8 -12.91 -40.44 -23.34
CA VAL A 8 -12.18 -39.61 -22.36
C VAL A 8 -11.10 -38.78 -23.04
N LYS A 9 -10.31 -39.37 -23.96
CA LYS A 9 -9.31 -38.65 -24.72
C LYS A 9 -9.93 -37.54 -25.61
N THR A 10 -11.04 -37.82 -26.28
CA THR A 10 -11.76 -36.83 -27.11
C THR A 10 -12.31 -35.68 -26.26
N LYS A 11 -12.91 -35.95 -25.11
CA LYS A 11 -13.37 -34.92 -24.13
C LYS A 11 -12.20 -34.11 -23.56
N LEU A 12 -11.08 -34.74 -23.26
CA LEU A 12 -9.88 -34.07 -22.76
C LEU A 12 -9.26 -33.16 -23.86
N THR A 13 -9.16 -33.67 -25.07
CA THR A 13 -8.66 -32.92 -26.23
C THR A 13 -9.57 -31.74 -26.56
N GLN A 14 -10.90 -31.92 -26.51
CA GLN A 14 -11.86 -30.82 -26.68
C GLN A 14 -11.77 -29.79 -25.56
N ARG A 15 -11.59 -30.19 -24.30
CA ARG A 15 -11.36 -29.28 -23.15
C ARG A 15 -10.03 -28.51 -23.26
N ILE A 16 -8.98 -29.13 -23.79
CA ILE A 16 -7.69 -28.47 -24.03
C ILE A 16 -7.79 -27.51 -25.22
N LYS A 17 -8.49 -27.88 -26.32
CA LYS A 17 -8.75 -26.98 -27.47
C LYS A 17 -9.66 -25.79 -27.14
N ALA A 18 -10.59 -25.96 -26.19
CA ALA A 18 -11.49 -24.89 -25.75
C ALA A 18 -10.82 -23.81 -24.86
N ARG A 19 -9.56 -23.99 -24.49
CA ARG A 19 -8.79 -23.07 -23.65
C ARG A 19 -7.75 -22.25 -24.43
N LYS A 20 -8.11 -21.78 -25.65
CA LYS A 20 -7.29 -20.76 -26.28
C LYS A 20 -7.41 -19.46 -25.49
N VAL A 21 -6.32 -19.06 -24.84
CA VAL A 21 -6.22 -17.74 -24.18
C VAL A 21 -6.41 -16.67 -25.24
N THR A 22 -7.39 -15.80 -25.05
CA THR A 22 -7.65 -14.70 -25.99
C THR A 22 -6.66 -13.55 -25.74
N ALA A 23 -6.42 -12.70 -26.74
CA ALA A 23 -5.55 -11.54 -26.60
C ALA A 23 -5.96 -10.60 -25.43
N PRO A 24 -7.25 -10.30 -25.19
CA PRO A 24 -7.68 -9.57 -24.00
C PRO A 24 -7.32 -10.27 -22.70
N GLN A 25 -7.51 -11.60 -22.61
CA GLN A 25 -7.13 -12.37 -21.40
C GLN A 25 -5.63 -12.35 -21.15
N ALA A 26 -4.81 -12.46 -22.17
CA ALA A 26 -3.36 -12.38 -22.05
C ALA A 26 -2.92 -10.99 -21.53
N ARG A 27 -3.51 -9.91 -22.07
CA ARG A 27 -3.25 -8.53 -21.60
C ARG A 27 -3.73 -8.31 -20.18
N ALA A 28 -4.89 -8.81 -19.79
CA ALA A 28 -5.39 -8.72 -18.44
C ALA A 28 -4.51 -9.51 -17.46
N PHE A 29 -4.03 -10.69 -17.87
CA PHE A 29 -3.14 -11.50 -17.05
C PHE A 29 -1.74 -10.88 -16.87
N SER A 30 -1.24 -10.14 -17.87
CA SER A 30 0.03 -9.42 -17.74
C SER A 30 -0.02 -8.35 -16.63
N VAL A 31 -1.21 -7.80 -16.31
CA VAL A 31 -1.37 -6.91 -15.15
C VAL A 31 -1.20 -7.68 -13.85
N HIS A 32 -1.78 -8.87 -13.72
CA HIS A 32 -1.54 -9.71 -12.54
C HIS A 32 -0.06 -10.10 -12.39
N LEU A 33 0.65 -10.31 -13.49
CA LEU A 33 2.11 -10.54 -13.44
C LEU A 33 2.87 -9.28 -13.00
N LEU A 34 2.43 -8.09 -13.43
CA LEU A 34 3.00 -6.83 -12.98
C LEU A 34 2.80 -6.67 -11.48
N THR A 35 1.57 -6.81 -10.96
CA THR A 35 1.29 -6.79 -9.52
C THR A 35 2.14 -7.86 -8.78
N ALA A 36 2.16 -9.09 -9.29
CA ALA A 36 2.94 -10.18 -8.70
C ALA A 36 4.45 -9.92 -8.67
N SER A 37 4.98 -9.08 -9.57
CA SER A 37 6.40 -8.67 -9.52
C SER A 37 6.75 -7.93 -8.23
N GLY A 38 5.76 -7.31 -7.56
CA GLY A 38 5.89 -6.75 -6.22
C GLY A 38 6.35 -7.78 -5.17
N SER A 39 5.91 -9.04 -5.29
CA SER A 39 6.35 -10.13 -4.41
C SER A 39 7.85 -10.45 -4.60
N PHE A 40 8.36 -10.37 -5.82
CA PHE A 40 9.79 -10.53 -6.08
C PHE A 40 10.61 -9.40 -5.48
N LEU A 41 10.14 -8.16 -5.60
CA LEU A 41 10.77 -6.99 -4.98
C LEU A 41 10.74 -7.10 -3.45
N ALA A 42 9.63 -7.59 -2.89
CA ALA A 42 9.49 -7.90 -1.46
C ALA A 42 10.52 -8.94 -1.01
N PHE A 43 10.70 -10.01 -1.79
CA PHE A 43 11.72 -11.03 -1.51
C PHE A 43 13.15 -10.43 -1.50
N LEU A 44 13.50 -9.61 -2.50
CA LEU A 44 14.78 -8.91 -2.53
C LEU A 44 14.96 -7.98 -1.32
N SER A 45 13.87 -7.35 -0.86
CA SER A 45 13.87 -6.51 0.34
C SER A 45 14.18 -7.31 1.60
N ILE A 46 13.56 -8.48 1.77
CA ILE A 46 13.82 -9.37 2.92
C ILE A 46 15.27 -9.83 2.93
N VAL A 47 15.81 -10.26 1.79
CA VAL A 47 17.22 -10.68 1.66
C VAL A 47 18.15 -9.52 2.03
N ALA A 48 17.88 -8.30 1.51
CA ALA A 48 18.68 -7.13 1.86
C ALA A 48 18.59 -6.77 3.35
N ALA A 49 17.40 -6.87 3.95
CA ALA A 49 17.20 -6.61 5.37
C ALA A 49 17.92 -7.65 6.26
N SER A 50 17.88 -8.92 5.90
CA SER A 50 18.57 -9.99 6.65
C SER A 50 20.10 -9.83 6.64
N ASP A 51 20.65 -9.23 5.58
CA ASP A 51 22.06 -8.88 5.46
C ASP A 51 22.43 -7.54 6.12
N GLY A 52 21.48 -6.84 6.76
CA GLY A 52 21.68 -5.49 7.33
C GLY A 52 21.80 -4.37 6.29
N ARG A 53 21.53 -4.67 5.00
CA ARG A 53 21.61 -3.71 3.89
C ARG A 53 20.32 -2.90 3.75
N TYR A 54 19.97 -2.12 4.80
CA TYR A 54 18.69 -1.41 4.90
C TYR A 54 18.45 -0.40 3.76
N THR A 55 19.50 0.28 3.28
CA THR A 55 19.37 1.19 2.12
C THR A 55 18.88 0.44 0.88
N ALA A 56 19.45 -0.72 0.59
CA ALA A 56 19.02 -1.56 -0.55
C ALA A 56 17.59 -2.09 -0.33
N MET A 57 17.24 -2.51 0.88
CA MET A 57 15.90 -2.92 1.26
C MET A 57 14.87 -1.84 0.93
N TRP A 58 15.13 -0.59 1.35
CA TRP A 58 14.21 0.53 1.08
C TRP A 58 14.12 0.90 -0.39
N TRP A 59 15.19 0.76 -1.17
CA TRP A 59 15.11 0.92 -2.64
C TRP A 59 14.19 -0.12 -3.27
N TRP A 60 14.26 -1.38 -2.87
CA TRP A 60 13.35 -2.43 -3.37
C TRP A 60 11.91 -2.17 -2.97
N LEU A 61 11.66 -1.73 -1.72
CA LEU A 61 10.32 -1.33 -1.28
C LEU A 61 9.80 -0.09 -2.01
N GLY A 62 10.66 0.88 -2.30
CA GLY A 62 10.31 2.04 -3.11
C GLY A 62 9.90 1.65 -4.54
N LEU A 63 10.61 0.69 -5.14
CA LEU A 63 10.25 0.16 -6.46
C LEU A 63 8.94 -0.65 -6.39
N ALA A 64 8.70 -1.42 -5.33
CA ALA A 64 7.44 -2.13 -5.11
C ALA A 64 6.27 -1.15 -4.99
N LEU A 65 6.42 -0.05 -4.24
CA LEU A 65 5.44 1.03 -4.14
C LEU A 65 5.14 1.69 -5.49
N PHE A 66 6.16 1.85 -6.36
CA PHE A 66 5.97 2.36 -7.70
C PHE A 66 5.15 1.39 -8.57
N VAL A 67 5.44 0.08 -8.51
CA VAL A 67 4.68 -0.95 -9.23
C VAL A 67 3.22 -0.96 -8.79
N ASP A 68 2.95 -0.94 -7.48
CA ASP A 68 1.61 -0.85 -6.89
C ASP A 68 0.86 0.41 -7.35
N GLY A 69 1.56 1.55 -7.40
CA GLY A 69 0.96 2.81 -7.85
C GLY A 69 0.45 2.79 -9.30
N ILE A 70 1.07 2.01 -10.18
CA ILE A 70 0.74 1.97 -11.62
C ILE A 70 -0.19 0.81 -12.00
N ASP A 71 -0.18 -0.31 -11.31
CA ASP A 71 -0.93 -1.50 -11.71
C ASP A 71 -2.46 -1.30 -11.59
N GLY A 72 -2.95 -0.63 -10.54
CA GLY A 72 -4.36 -0.33 -10.35
C GLY A 72 -4.97 0.51 -11.48
N PRO A 73 -4.38 1.65 -11.90
CA PRO A 73 -4.79 2.37 -13.11
C PRO A 73 -4.82 1.51 -14.37
N ILE A 74 -3.81 0.67 -14.60
CA ILE A 74 -3.73 -0.23 -15.76
C ILE A 74 -4.82 -1.29 -15.68
N ALA A 75 -5.04 -1.91 -14.51
CA ALA A 75 -6.07 -2.91 -14.28
C ALA A 75 -7.48 -2.38 -14.61
N ARG A 76 -7.77 -1.14 -14.18
CA ARG A 76 -9.05 -0.46 -14.49
C ARG A 76 -9.19 -0.18 -15.99
N LYS A 77 -8.13 0.28 -16.67
CA LYS A 77 -8.15 0.57 -18.10
C LYS A 77 -8.37 -0.69 -18.93
N LEU A 78 -7.86 -1.84 -18.50
CA LEU A 78 -7.98 -3.13 -19.20
C LEU A 78 -9.17 -3.96 -18.70
N GLU A 79 -10.01 -3.41 -17.81
CA GLU A 79 -11.20 -4.07 -17.26
C GLU A 79 -10.91 -5.49 -16.72
N VAL A 80 -9.74 -5.66 -16.07
CA VAL A 80 -9.20 -6.97 -15.63
C VAL A 80 -10.23 -7.77 -14.85
N LYS A 81 -11.00 -7.13 -13.97
CA LYS A 81 -12.04 -7.77 -13.15
C LYS A 81 -13.10 -8.49 -14.00
N TYR A 82 -13.45 -7.94 -15.17
CA TYR A 82 -14.47 -8.52 -16.07
C TYR A 82 -13.88 -9.52 -17.05
N VAL A 83 -12.64 -9.30 -17.50
CA VAL A 83 -11.94 -10.18 -18.45
C VAL A 83 -11.45 -11.46 -17.78
N LEU A 84 -11.06 -11.40 -16.50
CA LEU A 84 -10.54 -12.52 -15.70
C LEU A 84 -11.32 -12.67 -14.38
N PRO A 85 -12.62 -13.00 -14.41
CA PRO A 85 -13.48 -12.98 -13.22
C PRO A 85 -13.07 -13.99 -12.12
N ASN A 86 -12.30 -15.02 -12.47
CA ASN A 86 -11.82 -16.05 -11.53
C ASN A 86 -10.50 -15.65 -10.83
N TRP A 87 -9.93 -14.49 -11.17
CA TRP A 87 -8.68 -13.99 -10.60
C TRP A 87 -8.94 -12.68 -9.85
N SER A 88 -8.78 -12.70 -8.55
CA SER A 88 -8.96 -11.50 -7.73
C SER A 88 -7.67 -10.68 -7.70
N GLY A 89 -7.62 -9.59 -8.49
CA GLY A 89 -6.53 -8.61 -8.41
C GLY A 89 -6.47 -7.94 -7.05
N GLU A 90 -7.62 -7.69 -6.41
CA GLU A 90 -7.69 -7.10 -5.07
C GLU A 90 -7.07 -8.00 -4.00
N MET A 91 -7.30 -9.33 -4.07
CA MET A 91 -6.68 -10.26 -3.12
C MET A 91 -5.17 -10.33 -3.34
N LEU A 92 -4.71 -10.34 -4.61
CA LEU A 92 -3.30 -10.36 -4.96
C LEU A 92 -2.60 -9.09 -4.44
N ASP A 93 -3.20 -7.93 -4.66
CA ASP A 93 -2.77 -6.62 -4.17
C ASP A 93 -2.65 -6.62 -2.63
N ASN A 94 -3.71 -7.01 -1.92
CA ASN A 94 -3.72 -7.06 -0.46
C ASN A 94 -2.63 -7.98 0.12
N ILE A 95 -2.32 -9.11 -0.53
CA ILE A 95 -1.24 -10.02 -0.08
C ILE A 95 0.11 -9.33 -0.22
N ILE A 96 0.36 -8.67 -1.35
CA ILE A 96 1.63 -7.99 -1.63
C ILE A 96 1.78 -6.77 -0.72
N ASP A 97 0.72 -5.99 -0.56
CA ASP A 97 0.66 -4.85 0.34
C ASP A 97 0.97 -5.25 1.79
N TYR A 98 0.35 -6.32 2.28
CA TYR A 98 0.64 -6.80 3.63
C TYR A 98 2.12 -7.15 3.81
N VAL A 99 2.74 -7.77 2.81
CA VAL A 99 4.17 -8.10 2.88
C VAL A 99 5.03 -6.84 2.82
N THR A 100 4.78 -5.94 1.86
CA THR A 100 5.63 -4.76 1.60
C THR A 100 5.40 -3.62 2.58
N TYR A 101 4.16 -3.42 3.05
CA TYR A 101 3.82 -2.30 3.92
C TYR A 101 3.87 -2.67 5.40
N VAL A 102 3.76 -3.96 5.75
CA VAL A 102 3.66 -4.41 7.14
C VAL A 102 4.80 -5.33 7.53
N LEU A 103 4.90 -6.51 6.90
CA LEU A 103 5.80 -7.56 7.35
C LEU A 103 7.27 -7.16 7.22
N ILE A 104 7.67 -6.63 6.06
CA ILE A 104 9.07 -6.23 5.83
C ILE A 104 9.49 -5.05 6.71
N PRO A 105 8.70 -3.95 6.86
CA PRO A 105 9.02 -2.89 7.80
C PRO A 105 9.11 -3.36 9.26
N ALA A 106 8.21 -4.24 9.70
CA ALA A 106 8.27 -4.82 11.05
C ALA A 106 9.53 -5.66 11.26
N PHE A 107 9.89 -6.50 10.27
CA PHE A 107 11.12 -7.29 10.28
C PHE A 107 12.37 -6.40 10.31
N ALA A 108 12.43 -5.37 9.48
CA ALA A 108 13.54 -4.42 9.44
C ALA A 108 13.70 -3.67 10.78
N LEU A 109 12.59 -3.25 11.39
CA LEU A 109 12.60 -2.59 12.68
C LEU A 109 13.18 -3.52 13.78
N TYR A 110 12.79 -4.78 13.77
CA TYR A 110 13.33 -5.80 14.67
C TYR A 110 14.81 -6.07 14.40
N GLN A 111 15.16 -6.37 13.15
CA GLN A 111 16.50 -6.78 12.75
C GLN A 111 17.54 -5.67 12.93
N SER A 112 17.14 -4.40 12.79
CA SER A 112 18.04 -3.25 12.96
C SER A 112 18.46 -3.02 14.41
N GLY A 113 17.75 -3.56 15.38
CA GLY A 113 17.97 -3.29 16.79
C GLY A 113 17.77 -1.83 17.21
N PHE A 114 17.11 -1.05 16.37
CA PHE A 114 16.94 0.42 16.49
C PHE A 114 16.37 0.86 17.85
N MET A 115 15.50 0.05 18.46
CA MET A 115 14.90 0.32 19.78
C MET A 115 15.34 -0.70 20.83
N GLY A 116 16.49 -1.34 20.66
CA GLY A 116 16.86 -2.50 21.48
C GLY A 116 15.98 -3.73 21.18
N THR A 117 16.38 -4.91 21.66
CA THR A 117 15.77 -6.18 21.28
C THR A 117 14.30 -6.28 21.68
N TYR A 118 13.98 -5.92 22.94
CA TYR A 118 12.62 -6.10 23.48
C TYR A 118 11.60 -5.16 22.82
N LEU A 119 11.90 -3.85 22.77
CA LEU A 119 10.99 -2.86 22.19
C LEU A 119 10.82 -3.10 20.68
N SER A 120 11.89 -3.48 19.96
CA SER A 120 11.81 -3.81 18.55
C SER A 120 10.94 -5.04 18.29
N PHE A 121 11.05 -6.09 19.13
CA PHE A 121 10.22 -7.29 19.03
C PHE A 121 8.73 -6.97 19.30
N ILE A 122 8.45 -6.26 20.41
CA ILE A 122 7.07 -5.87 20.76
C ILE A 122 6.46 -5.00 19.67
N SER A 123 7.23 -4.03 19.14
CA SER A 123 6.78 -3.17 18.04
C SER A 123 6.46 -3.96 16.79
N GLY A 124 7.33 -4.91 16.40
CA GLY A 124 7.11 -5.81 15.28
C GLY A 124 5.82 -6.62 15.45
N ALA A 125 5.60 -7.20 16.65
CA ALA A 125 4.39 -7.96 16.96
C ALA A 125 3.12 -7.07 16.89
N ILE A 126 3.16 -5.85 17.44
CA ILE A 126 2.05 -4.89 17.37
C ILE A 126 1.74 -4.55 15.91
N ILE A 127 2.75 -4.23 15.10
CA ILE A 127 2.60 -3.91 13.67
C ILE A 127 1.91 -5.06 12.93
N VAL A 128 2.45 -6.27 13.05
CA VAL A 128 1.96 -7.42 12.29
C VAL A 128 0.55 -7.81 12.69
N VAL A 129 0.27 -7.92 14.00
CA VAL A 129 -1.04 -8.37 14.50
C VAL A 129 -2.13 -7.33 14.25
N SER A 130 -1.88 -6.05 14.57
CA SER A 130 -2.86 -4.99 14.35
C SER A 130 -3.20 -4.83 12.87
N SER A 131 -2.20 -4.94 11.99
CA SER A 131 -2.39 -4.81 10.56
C SER A 131 -3.16 -6.00 9.97
N ALA A 132 -2.92 -7.23 10.43
CA ALA A 132 -3.67 -8.40 9.98
C ALA A 132 -5.17 -8.23 10.28
N ILE A 133 -5.52 -7.70 11.46
CA ILE A 133 -6.90 -7.40 11.84
C ILE A 133 -7.46 -6.26 10.96
N TYR A 134 -6.67 -5.21 10.71
CA TYR A 134 -7.09 -4.09 9.88
C TYR A 134 -7.39 -4.51 8.44
N TYR A 135 -6.55 -5.39 7.82
CA TYR A 135 -6.79 -5.93 6.47
C TYR A 135 -8.04 -6.82 6.37
N ALA A 136 -8.53 -7.35 7.49
CA ALA A 136 -9.77 -8.10 7.53
C ALA A 136 -11.03 -7.19 7.50
N ASP A 137 -10.89 -5.87 7.76
CA ASP A 137 -12.00 -4.92 7.69
C ASP A 137 -12.32 -4.54 6.25
N THR A 138 -13.47 -4.97 5.75
CA THR A 138 -13.96 -4.59 4.40
C THR A 138 -14.48 -3.16 4.31
N GLY A 139 -14.65 -2.47 5.45
CA GLY A 139 -15.17 -1.10 5.57
C GLY A 139 -14.12 0.00 5.69
N MET A 140 -12.84 -0.31 5.46
CA MET A 140 -11.70 0.59 5.71
C MET A 140 -11.67 1.89 4.88
N LYS A 141 -12.52 2.06 3.88
CA LYS A 141 -12.55 3.24 2.99
C LYS A 141 -13.87 3.98 3.07
N THR A 142 -13.80 5.30 3.26
CA THR A 142 -14.97 6.19 3.23
C THR A 142 -15.48 6.40 1.79
N LYS A 143 -16.69 6.99 1.66
CA LYS A 143 -17.24 7.38 0.35
C LYS A 143 -16.37 8.42 -0.38
N GLU A 144 -15.67 9.29 0.36
CA GLU A 144 -14.75 10.32 -0.15
C GLU A 144 -13.33 9.81 -0.39
N ASN A 145 -13.09 8.49 -0.28
CA ASN A 145 -11.82 7.80 -0.43
C ASN A 145 -10.76 8.10 0.65
N PHE A 146 -11.15 8.58 1.83
CA PHE A 146 -10.28 8.52 2.99
C PHE A 146 -10.21 7.10 3.53
N PHE A 147 -9.11 6.77 4.20
CA PHE A 147 -9.06 5.59 5.04
C PHE A 147 -9.71 5.88 6.41
N LYS A 148 -10.45 4.91 6.94
CA LYS A 148 -10.92 4.94 8.33
C LYS A 148 -9.86 4.29 9.20
N GLY A 149 -9.32 5.03 10.14
CA GLY A 149 -8.18 4.63 10.92
C GLY A 149 -6.85 4.75 10.15
N PHE A 150 -5.75 4.61 10.86
CA PHE A 150 -4.41 4.58 10.26
C PHE A 150 -4.32 3.40 9.27
N PRO A 151 -3.97 3.67 7.99
CA PRO A 151 -4.10 2.69 6.91
C PRO A 151 -2.96 1.66 6.86
N VAL A 152 -2.33 1.40 7.98
CA VAL A 152 -1.24 0.42 8.19
C VAL A 152 -0.08 0.52 7.18
N VAL A 153 0.19 1.74 6.72
CA VAL A 153 1.33 2.07 5.83
C VAL A 153 2.64 2.16 6.64
N TRP A 154 2.99 1.06 7.28
CA TRP A 154 4.18 0.99 8.14
C TRP A 154 5.48 1.19 7.37
N ASN A 155 5.51 0.90 6.07
CA ASN A 155 6.61 1.25 5.21
C ASN A 155 6.95 2.75 5.29
N MET A 156 5.95 3.66 5.28
CA MET A 156 6.19 5.10 5.41
C MET A 156 6.65 5.47 6.84
N VAL A 157 5.99 4.92 7.86
CA VAL A 157 6.31 5.22 9.27
C VAL A 157 7.71 4.72 9.62
N VAL A 158 8.00 3.44 9.40
CA VAL A 158 9.29 2.84 9.74
C VAL A 158 10.42 3.44 8.89
N PHE A 159 10.18 3.73 7.60
CA PHE A 159 11.14 4.44 6.77
C PHE A 159 11.51 5.82 7.36
N THR A 160 10.50 6.57 7.79
CA THR A 160 10.72 7.86 8.46
C THR A 160 11.52 7.69 9.75
N LEU A 161 11.23 6.66 10.56
CA LEU A 161 12.00 6.37 11.78
C LEU A 161 13.47 6.06 11.48
N PHE A 162 13.77 5.32 10.39
CA PHE A 162 15.15 5.01 9.97
C PHE A 162 15.93 6.25 9.55
N ILE A 163 15.26 7.27 8.99
CA ILE A 163 15.89 8.52 8.54
C ILE A 163 16.04 9.51 9.70
N VAL A 164 14.97 9.70 10.47
CA VAL A 164 14.92 10.69 11.55
C VAL A 164 15.73 10.24 12.75
N LYS A 165 15.75 8.93 13.03
CA LYS A 165 16.42 8.28 14.14
C LYS A 165 16.02 8.93 15.49
N PRO A 166 14.73 9.00 15.83
CA PRO A 166 14.29 9.49 17.12
C PRO A 166 14.73 8.52 18.24
N GLY A 167 14.67 8.97 19.49
CA GLY A 167 14.91 8.08 20.62
C GLY A 167 13.95 6.88 20.62
N GLU A 168 14.40 5.77 21.22
CA GLU A 168 13.69 4.47 21.20
C GLU A 168 12.24 4.56 21.69
N TRP A 169 12.00 5.32 22.77
CA TRP A 169 10.66 5.51 23.33
C TRP A 169 9.73 6.32 22.44
N VAL A 170 10.26 7.29 21.69
CA VAL A 170 9.49 8.06 20.70
C VAL A 170 9.09 7.15 19.55
N ALA A 171 10.01 6.31 19.06
CA ALA A 171 9.73 5.34 18.00
C ALA A 171 8.68 4.32 18.47
N PHE A 172 8.83 3.77 19.66
CA PHE A 172 7.86 2.83 20.25
C PHE A 172 6.48 3.46 20.42
N ALA A 173 6.42 4.68 20.99
CA ALA A 173 5.16 5.41 21.13
C ALA A 173 4.50 5.66 19.77
N THR A 174 5.28 5.98 18.72
CA THR A 174 4.77 6.15 17.35
C THR A 174 4.10 4.88 16.85
N VAL A 175 4.71 3.71 17.09
CA VAL A 175 4.12 2.40 16.70
C VAL A 175 2.82 2.15 17.47
N VAL A 176 2.84 2.29 18.82
CA VAL A 176 1.66 2.02 19.64
C VAL A 176 0.50 2.94 19.29
N VAL A 177 0.76 4.25 19.15
CA VAL A 177 -0.26 5.24 18.80
C VAL A 177 -0.84 4.94 17.40
N SER A 178 0.01 4.66 16.42
CA SER A 178 -0.47 4.35 15.06
C SER A 178 -1.32 3.07 15.03
N ALA A 179 -0.94 2.03 15.78
CA ALA A 179 -1.72 0.81 15.91
C ALA A 179 -3.09 1.05 16.55
N ILE A 180 -3.16 1.86 17.60
CA ILE A 180 -4.44 2.26 18.20
C ILE A 180 -5.28 3.07 17.22
N LEU A 181 -4.67 4.01 16.51
CA LEU A 181 -5.34 4.84 15.51
C LEU A 181 -5.90 4.03 14.34
N SER A 182 -5.39 2.84 14.04
CA SER A 182 -5.95 1.95 13.00
C SER A 182 -7.40 1.56 13.29
N PHE A 183 -7.81 1.53 14.55
CA PHE A 183 -9.16 1.11 14.98
C PHE A 183 -10.08 2.25 15.38
N LEU A 184 -9.60 3.49 15.31
CA LEU A 184 -10.41 4.66 15.61
C LEU A 184 -11.07 5.23 14.34
N PRO A 185 -12.28 5.82 14.42
CA PRO A 185 -13.00 6.36 13.28
C PRO A 185 -12.44 7.74 12.85
N ILE A 186 -11.12 7.82 12.69
CA ILE A 186 -10.38 9.00 12.26
C ILE A 186 -9.99 8.84 10.81
N ASN A 187 -10.21 9.88 10.00
CA ASN A 187 -9.90 9.84 8.58
C ASN A 187 -8.40 10.05 8.33
N PHE A 188 -7.80 9.15 7.56
CA PHE A 188 -6.45 9.29 7.04
C PHE A 188 -6.44 9.55 5.54
N LEU A 189 -5.47 10.34 5.08
CA LEU A 189 -5.37 10.74 3.70
C LEU A 189 -4.99 9.57 2.78
N HIS A 190 -5.72 9.42 1.65
CA HIS A 190 -5.19 8.73 0.48
C HIS A 190 -4.67 9.77 -0.51
N PRO A 191 -3.35 9.96 -0.67
CA PRO A 191 -2.78 11.13 -1.37
C PRO A 191 -3.28 11.32 -2.80
N VAL A 192 -3.57 10.22 -3.51
CA VAL A 192 -3.96 10.23 -4.92
C VAL A 192 -5.49 10.29 -5.11
N ARG A 193 -6.28 9.63 -4.22
CA ARG A 193 -7.72 9.42 -4.44
C ARG A 193 -8.61 10.50 -3.82
N VAL A 194 -8.16 11.13 -2.72
CA VAL A 194 -8.91 12.21 -2.08
C VAL A 194 -8.89 13.45 -2.96
N VAL A 195 -10.07 13.97 -3.31
CA VAL A 195 -10.20 15.13 -4.22
C VAL A 195 -9.92 16.45 -3.51
N ARG A 196 -10.25 16.54 -2.21
CA ARG A 196 -10.02 17.72 -1.39
C ARG A 196 -8.52 18.03 -1.27
N LEU A 197 -8.12 19.26 -1.56
CA LEU A 197 -6.72 19.72 -1.57
C LEU A 197 -5.77 18.83 -2.40
N ARG A 198 -6.30 18.12 -3.41
CA ARG A 198 -5.54 17.12 -4.18
C ARG A 198 -4.21 17.65 -4.74
N PRO A 199 -4.12 18.85 -5.35
CA PRO A 199 -2.83 19.36 -5.80
C PRO A 199 -1.81 19.48 -4.66
N LEU A 200 -2.22 20.05 -3.52
CA LEU A 200 -1.36 20.18 -2.33
C LEU A 200 -0.96 18.79 -1.78
N ASN A 201 -1.92 17.88 -1.64
CA ASN A 201 -1.67 16.53 -1.14
C ASN A 201 -0.66 15.77 -2.01
N LEU A 202 -0.80 15.87 -3.34
CA LEU A 202 0.12 15.26 -4.30
C LEU A 202 1.51 15.91 -4.22
N THR A 203 1.58 17.25 -4.15
CA THR A 203 2.86 17.96 -4.02
C THR A 203 3.59 17.55 -2.74
N VAL A 204 2.89 17.52 -1.59
CA VAL A 204 3.50 17.11 -0.32
C VAL A 204 3.93 15.63 -0.35
N PHE A 205 3.13 14.76 -0.96
CA PHE A 205 3.51 13.35 -1.12
C PHE A 205 4.75 13.18 -2.01
N LEU A 206 4.84 13.91 -3.12
CA LEU A 206 6.01 13.90 -4.00
C LEU A 206 7.25 14.47 -3.30
N LEU A 207 7.09 15.52 -2.49
CA LEU A 207 8.18 16.06 -1.66
C LEU A 207 8.65 15.04 -0.63
N TRP A 208 7.73 14.31 0.01
CA TRP A 208 8.07 13.21 0.92
C TRP A 208 8.88 12.12 0.20
N CYS A 209 8.44 11.69 -0.99
CA CYS A 209 9.17 10.72 -1.82
C CYS A 209 10.57 11.24 -2.23
N ALA A 210 10.66 12.52 -2.60
CA ALA A 210 11.94 13.14 -2.97
C ALA A 210 12.92 13.19 -1.79
N CYS A 211 12.46 13.62 -0.61
CA CYS A 211 13.25 13.56 0.63
C CYS A 211 13.69 12.14 0.95
N GLY A 212 12.80 11.15 0.76
CA GLY A 212 13.12 9.74 0.95
C GLY A 212 14.21 9.26 -0.01
N ALA A 213 14.10 9.57 -1.29
CA ALA A 213 15.11 9.20 -2.30
C ALA A 213 16.47 9.84 -1.99
N ILE A 214 16.47 11.11 -1.57
CA ILE A 214 17.69 11.80 -1.15
C ILE A 214 18.27 11.13 0.11
N ALA A 215 17.46 10.75 1.09
CA ALA A 215 17.93 10.05 2.28
C ALA A 215 18.55 8.69 1.95
N LEU A 216 18.01 7.96 0.97
CA LEU A 216 18.60 6.71 0.47
C LEU A 216 19.93 6.94 -0.26
N TYR A 217 20.07 8.05 -0.99
CA TYR A 217 21.36 8.46 -1.58
C TYR A 217 22.42 8.68 -0.50
N TYR A 218 22.06 9.26 0.65
CA TYR A 218 22.92 9.41 1.82
C TYR A 218 22.97 8.16 2.73
N MET A 219 22.56 6.98 2.21
CA MET A 219 22.59 5.71 2.94
C MET A 219 21.90 5.77 4.30
N LEU A 220 20.76 6.50 4.37
CA LEU A 220 19.94 6.75 5.57
C LEU A 220 20.64 7.67 6.62
N ASP A 221 21.81 8.20 6.33
CA ASP A 221 22.47 9.21 7.17
C ASP A 221 22.25 10.61 6.59
N ALA A 222 20.97 10.96 6.47
CA ALA A 222 20.52 12.15 5.78
C ALA A 222 20.87 13.45 6.56
N PRO A 223 21.20 14.54 5.84
CA PRO A 223 21.43 15.84 6.44
C PRO A 223 20.15 16.38 7.10
N LEU A 224 20.30 17.32 8.04
CA LEU A 224 19.20 17.84 8.87
C LEU A 224 18.00 18.33 8.03
N TRP A 225 18.25 19.04 6.94
CA TRP A 225 17.17 19.57 6.09
C TRP A 225 16.32 18.47 5.46
N VAL A 226 16.91 17.30 5.12
CA VAL A 226 16.16 16.13 4.62
C VAL A 226 15.34 15.50 5.76
N ARG A 227 15.93 15.35 6.94
CA ARG A 227 15.24 14.84 8.13
C ARG A 227 14.05 15.71 8.51
N VAL A 228 14.22 17.03 8.47
CA VAL A 228 13.11 17.98 8.70
C VAL A 228 12.08 17.89 7.59
N GLY A 229 12.51 17.86 6.32
CA GLY A 229 11.62 17.76 5.17
C GLY A 229 10.73 16.52 5.22
N ILE A 230 11.30 15.34 5.46
CA ILE A 230 10.53 14.09 5.53
C ILE A 230 9.61 14.07 6.74
N SER A 231 10.03 14.66 7.88
CA SER A 231 9.19 14.76 9.07
C SER A 231 7.97 15.66 8.86
N VAL A 232 8.18 16.87 8.32
CA VAL A 232 7.09 17.84 8.10
C VAL A 232 6.10 17.31 7.06
N THR A 233 6.58 16.78 5.95
CA THR A 233 5.72 16.21 4.91
C THR A 233 5.02 14.93 5.37
N GLY A 234 5.70 14.08 6.14
CA GLY A 234 5.12 12.89 6.75
C GLY A 234 4.03 13.21 7.76
N LEU A 235 4.27 14.17 8.67
CA LEU A 235 3.26 14.64 9.63
C LEU A 235 2.05 15.27 8.93
N TYR A 236 2.27 16.05 7.86
CA TYR A 236 1.16 16.56 7.06
C TYR A 236 0.30 15.41 6.52
N ILE A 237 0.91 14.43 5.83
CA ILE A 237 0.19 13.28 5.25
C ILE A 237 -0.55 12.49 6.34
N TYR A 238 0.06 12.36 7.50
CA TYR A 238 -0.49 11.63 8.64
C TYR A 238 -1.73 12.31 9.24
N PHE A 239 -1.71 13.64 9.40
CA PHE A 239 -2.74 14.35 10.14
C PHE A 239 -3.78 15.08 9.28
N ILE A 240 -3.50 15.39 8.01
CA ILE A 240 -4.39 16.21 7.19
C ILE A 240 -5.78 15.59 7.00
N GLY A 241 -5.88 14.26 6.98
CA GLY A 241 -7.17 13.56 6.89
C GLY A 241 -8.04 13.82 8.11
N ALA A 242 -7.47 13.73 9.31
CA ALA A 242 -8.13 14.07 10.57
C ALA A 242 -8.51 15.55 10.62
N ILE A 243 -7.61 16.45 10.22
CA ILE A 243 -7.88 17.89 10.16
C ILE A 243 -9.07 18.17 9.23
N MET A 244 -9.12 17.57 8.05
CA MET A 244 -10.26 17.70 7.13
C MET A 244 -11.56 17.13 7.69
N GLN A 245 -11.51 16.15 8.57
CA GLN A 245 -12.67 15.58 9.25
C GLN A 245 -13.24 16.55 10.28
N PHE A 246 -12.37 17.16 11.11
CA PHE A 246 -12.79 18.13 12.13
C PHE A 246 -13.14 19.50 11.54
N PHE A 247 -12.58 19.86 10.37
CA PHE A 247 -12.87 21.08 9.64
C PHE A 247 -13.49 20.77 8.27
N PRO A 248 -14.80 20.44 8.20
CA PRO A 248 -15.43 19.98 6.96
C PRO A 248 -15.38 20.98 5.79
N GLY A 249 -15.27 22.28 6.07
CA GLY A 249 -15.14 23.33 5.05
C GLY A 249 -13.75 23.41 4.39
N LEU A 250 -12.71 22.83 5.03
CA LEU A 250 -11.35 22.93 4.52
C LEU A 250 -11.20 22.21 3.16
N GLY A 251 -10.78 22.96 2.14
CA GLY A 251 -10.57 22.44 0.79
C GLY A 251 -11.85 22.08 0.01
N ARG A 252 -13.05 22.40 0.50
CA ARG A 252 -14.31 22.22 -0.23
C ARG A 252 -14.60 23.44 -1.11
N THR A 253 -14.29 23.31 -2.40
CA THR A 253 -14.73 24.22 -3.45
C THR A 253 -16.00 23.67 -4.13
N ALA A 254 -16.73 24.50 -4.89
CA ALA A 254 -17.89 24.05 -5.66
C ALA A 254 -17.55 22.88 -6.60
N ALA A 255 -16.38 22.93 -7.23
CA ALA A 255 -15.88 21.85 -8.09
C ALA A 255 -15.63 20.55 -7.32
N VAL A 256 -15.08 20.63 -6.11
CA VAL A 256 -14.86 19.46 -5.23
C VAL A 256 -16.20 18.86 -4.81
N ILE A 257 -17.16 19.68 -4.40
CA ILE A 257 -18.50 19.21 -4.02
C ILE A 257 -19.19 18.51 -5.19
N ALA A 258 -19.07 19.05 -6.41
CA ALA A 258 -19.61 18.42 -7.62
C ALA A 258 -18.94 17.06 -7.91
N ALA A 259 -17.60 16.97 -7.78
CA ALA A 259 -16.85 15.74 -7.98
C ALA A 259 -17.17 14.67 -6.92
N GLU A 260 -17.33 15.05 -5.65
CA GLU A 260 -17.75 14.16 -4.56
C GLU A 260 -19.15 13.58 -4.82
N LYS A 261 -20.10 14.44 -5.26
CA LYS A 261 -21.46 14.00 -5.63
C LYS A 261 -21.46 13.01 -6.81
N ALA A 262 -20.68 13.30 -7.85
CA ALA A 262 -20.55 12.42 -9.02
C ALA A 262 -19.93 11.07 -8.65
N ALA A 263 -18.91 11.05 -7.81
CA ALA A 263 -18.27 9.83 -7.32
C ALA A 263 -19.23 8.98 -6.47
N THR A 264 -20.05 9.62 -5.63
CA THR A 264 -21.06 8.95 -4.81
C THR A 264 -22.18 8.35 -5.68
N ALA A 265 -22.65 9.09 -6.68
CA ALA A 265 -23.67 8.61 -7.61
C ALA A 265 -23.18 7.37 -8.40
N LYS A 266 -21.92 7.39 -8.85
CA LYS A 266 -21.32 6.24 -9.56
C LYS A 266 -21.19 4.99 -8.67
N LYS A 267 -20.88 5.16 -7.38
CA LYS A 267 -20.83 4.04 -6.42
C LYS A 267 -22.23 3.46 -6.12
N ASN A 268 -23.24 4.30 -6.05
CA ASN A 268 -24.61 3.87 -5.78
C ASN A 268 -25.28 3.26 -7.02
N GLY A 269 -24.92 3.68 -8.24
CA GLY A 269 -25.44 3.12 -9.51
C GLY A 269 -24.80 1.79 -9.90
N VAL A 270 -23.71 1.37 -9.29
CA VAL A 270 -23.10 0.03 -9.45
C VAL A 270 -23.71 -0.97 -8.44
N ALA A 271 -24.43 -0.48 -7.43
CA ALA A 271 -25.12 -1.30 -6.41
C ALA A 271 -26.58 -1.59 -6.75
N SER A 272 -27.10 -1.12 -7.90
CA SER A 272 -28.39 -1.45 -8.50
C SER A 272 -28.19 -2.32 -9.76
#